data_5806159ce30c487a3214a38594168d5c
#
_entry.id   5806159ce30c487a3214a38594168d5c
#
_cell.length_a   1.000
_cell.length_b   1.000
_cell.length_c   1.000
_cell.angle_alpha   90.00
_cell.angle_beta   90.00
_cell.angle_gamma   90.00
#
_symmetry.space_group_name_H-M   'P 1'
#
loop_
_entity.id
_entity.type
_entity.pdbx_description
1 polymer ?
#
loop_
_entity_poly.entity_id
_entity_poly.type
_entity_poly.pdbx_seq_one_letter_code
_entity_poly.pdbx_strand_id
1 'polypeptide(L)'
;MELAEIIDGIKPIDQQWIQKAQERTAQLVMPTRALGRLHEISEQLCGIQQTLQPAIDKKAILIMAGDHGVVTEGVSAYPQEVTPAMVQTFLAGGAGINAISRQVGADVWVVDMGIIPQLDVSNKQGADRLIVEKIGNGTANFTSGPAMSRQDA
;
A
#
# COMPACT_ATOMS: atom_id res chain seq x y z
N MET A 1 3.10 -9.24 17.21
CA MET A 1 1.61 -9.22 17.07
C MET A 1 1.29 -10.26 16.02
N GLU A 2 0.55 -11.28 16.40
CA GLU A 2 0.17 -12.36 15.49
C GLU A 2 -0.99 -11.91 14.58
N LEU A 3 -1.06 -12.48 13.36
CA LEU A 3 -2.12 -12.14 12.39
C LEU A 3 -3.54 -12.31 12.97
N ALA A 4 -3.74 -13.36 13.75
CA ALA A 4 -5.01 -13.60 14.42
C ALA A 4 -5.41 -12.46 15.36
N GLU A 5 -4.48 -11.92 16.14
CA GLU A 5 -4.72 -10.77 17.02
C GLU A 5 -5.11 -9.50 16.25
N ILE A 6 -4.50 -9.31 15.06
CA ILE A 6 -4.84 -8.19 14.18
C ILE A 6 -6.27 -8.36 13.66
N ILE A 7 -6.61 -9.56 13.17
CA ILE A 7 -7.94 -9.85 12.61
C ILE A 7 -9.01 -9.68 13.68
N ASP A 8 -8.80 -10.22 14.87
CA ASP A 8 -9.73 -10.10 16.00
C ASP A 8 -9.90 -8.65 16.49
N GLY A 9 -8.87 -7.82 16.25
CA GLY A 9 -8.90 -6.39 16.53
C GLY A 9 -9.68 -5.54 15.54
N ILE A 10 -10.01 -6.06 14.34
CA ILE A 10 -10.75 -5.34 13.30
C ILE A 10 -12.22 -5.22 13.74
N LYS A 11 -12.67 -3.99 13.93
CA LYS A 11 -14.05 -3.66 14.28
C LYS A 11 -14.76 -3.00 13.11
N PRO A 12 -16.07 -3.21 12.95
CA PRO A 12 -16.86 -2.43 12.01
C PRO A 12 -16.73 -0.92 12.27
N ILE A 13 -16.81 -0.13 11.21
CA ILE A 13 -16.81 1.33 11.31
C ILE A 13 -18.04 1.77 12.12
N ASP A 14 -17.82 2.69 13.05
CA ASP A 14 -18.88 3.19 13.92
C ASP A 14 -19.82 4.15 13.16
N GLN A 15 -21.01 3.66 12.87
CA GLN A 15 -22.03 4.38 12.12
C GLN A 15 -22.56 5.63 12.85
N GLN A 16 -22.49 5.68 14.18
CA GLN A 16 -22.90 6.85 14.92
C GLN A 16 -21.98 8.04 14.67
N TRP A 17 -20.67 7.79 14.49
CA TRP A 17 -19.72 8.84 14.17
C TRP A 17 -19.85 9.31 12.73
N ILE A 18 -20.21 8.42 11.81
CA ILE A 18 -20.55 8.81 10.43
C ILE A 18 -21.76 9.75 10.44
N GLN A 19 -22.83 9.37 11.16
CA GLN A 19 -24.02 10.21 11.26
C GLN A 19 -23.72 11.59 11.86
N LYS A 20 -22.96 11.66 12.95
CA LYS A 20 -22.53 12.93 13.55
C LYS A 20 -21.71 13.78 12.59
N ALA A 21 -20.87 13.16 11.77
CA ALA A 21 -20.09 13.88 10.74
C ALA A 21 -21.00 14.46 9.65
N GLN A 22 -22.00 13.72 9.21
CA GLN A 22 -23.01 14.17 8.26
C GLN A 22 -23.83 15.35 8.78
N GLU A 23 -24.30 15.24 10.04
CA GLU A 23 -25.02 16.31 10.74
C GLU A 23 -24.17 17.59 10.85
N ARG A 24 -22.88 17.44 11.19
CA ARG A 24 -21.94 18.57 11.22
C ARG A 24 -21.75 19.17 9.82
N THR A 25 -21.57 18.36 8.79
CA THR A 25 -21.40 18.81 7.41
C THR A 25 -22.61 19.60 6.92
N ALA A 26 -23.83 19.18 7.29
CA ALA A 26 -25.06 19.87 6.94
C ALA A 26 -25.18 21.27 7.56
N GLN A 27 -24.43 21.55 8.64
CA GLN A 27 -24.41 22.86 9.30
C GLN A 27 -23.35 23.81 8.73
N LEU A 28 -22.48 23.32 7.83
CA LEU A 28 -21.46 24.17 7.22
C LEU A 28 -22.03 25.06 6.13
N VAL A 29 -21.48 26.28 6.02
CA VAL A 29 -21.87 27.24 4.99
C VAL A 29 -21.27 26.84 3.64
N MET A 30 -21.88 25.86 3.01
CA MET A 30 -21.49 25.39 1.67
C MET A 30 -22.70 24.77 0.95
N PRO A 31 -22.74 24.73 -0.39
CA PRO A 31 -23.74 23.97 -1.10
C PRO A 31 -23.68 22.47 -0.72
N THR A 32 -24.82 21.81 -0.71
CA THR A 32 -24.93 20.39 -0.39
C THR A 32 -23.95 19.57 -1.22
N ARG A 33 -23.07 18.80 -0.53
CA ARG A 33 -22.04 17.93 -1.13
C ARG A 33 -21.12 18.65 -2.13
N ALA A 34 -20.82 19.93 -1.89
CA ALA A 34 -19.96 20.74 -2.79
C ALA A 34 -18.56 20.16 -3.01
N LEU A 35 -18.03 19.38 -2.05
CA LEU A 35 -16.73 18.74 -2.14
C LEU A 35 -16.81 17.29 -2.66
N GLY A 36 -17.99 16.85 -3.14
CA GLY A 36 -18.18 15.53 -3.73
C GLY A 36 -17.70 14.41 -2.82
N ARG A 37 -16.84 13.56 -3.33
CA ARG A 37 -16.33 12.38 -2.60
C ARG A 37 -15.51 12.69 -1.33
N LEU A 38 -14.99 13.91 -1.18
CA LEU A 38 -14.29 14.30 0.05
C LEU A 38 -15.20 14.26 1.27
N HIS A 39 -16.50 14.50 1.11
CA HIS A 39 -17.46 14.32 2.22
C HIS A 39 -17.51 12.88 2.69
N GLU A 40 -17.60 11.91 1.76
CA GLU A 40 -17.63 10.48 2.09
C GLU A 40 -16.36 10.02 2.78
N ILE A 41 -15.20 10.49 2.30
CA ILE A 41 -13.90 10.17 2.90
C ILE A 41 -13.82 10.74 4.33
N SER A 42 -14.24 11.99 4.54
CA SER A 42 -14.21 12.60 5.86
C SER A 42 -15.17 11.92 6.83
N GLU A 43 -16.36 11.58 6.39
CA GLU A 43 -17.37 10.84 7.17
C GLU A 43 -16.84 9.46 7.57
N GLN A 44 -16.21 8.74 6.64
CA GLN A 44 -15.60 7.44 6.90
C GLN A 44 -14.44 7.54 7.90
N LEU A 45 -13.58 8.54 7.76
CA LEU A 45 -12.49 8.78 8.72
C LEU A 45 -13.01 9.10 10.12
N CYS A 46 -14.10 9.87 10.22
CA CYS A 46 -14.76 10.12 11.51
C CYS A 46 -15.28 8.80 12.11
N GLY A 47 -15.86 7.92 11.31
CA GLY A 47 -16.32 6.61 11.75
C GLY A 47 -15.19 5.68 12.22
N ILE A 48 -14.05 5.71 11.53
CA ILE A 48 -12.86 4.91 11.86
C ILE A 48 -12.20 5.41 13.15
N GLN A 49 -11.99 6.71 13.26
CA GLN A 49 -11.24 7.33 14.36
C GLN A 49 -12.14 7.74 15.54
N GLN A 50 -13.46 7.59 15.42
CA GLN A 50 -14.46 7.95 16.43
C GLN A 50 -14.27 9.39 16.93
N THR A 51 -14.08 10.34 16.00
CA THR A 51 -13.90 11.75 16.27
C THR A 51 -14.45 12.59 15.12
N LEU A 52 -14.90 13.83 15.42
CA LEU A 52 -15.25 14.82 14.39
C LEU A 52 -14.03 15.65 13.91
N GLN A 53 -12.85 15.35 14.41
CA GLN A 53 -11.58 15.98 14.01
C GLN A 53 -10.57 14.88 13.63
N PRO A 54 -10.82 14.10 12.56
CA PRO A 54 -9.92 13.04 12.17
C PRO A 54 -8.59 13.60 11.68
N ALA A 55 -7.50 12.93 12.08
CA ALA A 55 -6.14 13.28 11.69
C ALA A 55 -5.59 12.29 10.66
N ILE A 56 -4.83 12.79 9.70
CA ILE A 56 -4.12 12.02 8.65
C ILE A 56 -2.66 12.46 8.57
N ASP A 57 -2.02 12.60 9.72
CA ASP A 57 -0.67 13.17 9.83
C ASP A 57 0.41 12.25 9.28
N LYS A 58 0.21 10.94 9.44
CA LYS A 58 1.13 9.92 8.95
C LYS A 58 0.52 9.16 7.79
N LYS A 59 1.19 9.24 6.65
CA LYS A 59 0.80 8.54 5.42
C LYS A 59 1.93 7.64 4.98
N ALA A 60 1.60 6.44 4.55
CA ALA A 60 2.55 5.48 4.02
C ALA A 60 2.06 4.87 2.70
N ILE A 61 2.99 4.60 1.81
CA ILE A 61 2.78 3.84 0.59
C ILE A 61 3.59 2.56 0.72
N LEU A 62 2.93 1.42 0.61
CA LEU A 62 3.57 0.10 0.59
C LEU A 62 3.65 -0.38 -0.85
N ILE A 63 4.87 -0.63 -1.34
CA ILE A 63 5.13 -1.21 -2.65
C ILE A 63 5.40 -2.69 -2.44
N MET A 64 4.45 -3.54 -2.80
CA MET A 64 4.63 -4.98 -2.80
C MET A 64 5.38 -5.38 -4.06
N ALA A 65 6.61 -5.85 -3.94
CA ALA A 65 7.48 -6.18 -5.06
C ALA A 65 7.69 -7.69 -5.17
N GLY A 66 7.54 -8.22 -6.37
CA GLY A 66 7.77 -9.63 -6.65
C GLY A 66 7.93 -9.87 -8.15
N ASP A 67 8.60 -10.94 -8.47
CA ASP A 67 8.78 -11.42 -9.84
C ASP A 67 7.70 -12.45 -10.20
N HIS A 68 7.37 -12.55 -11.47
CA HIS A 68 6.31 -13.43 -11.94
C HIS A 68 6.78 -14.34 -13.07
N GLY A 69 6.57 -15.65 -12.93
CA GLY A 69 6.99 -16.65 -13.90
C GLY A 69 6.36 -16.48 -15.30
N VAL A 70 5.21 -15.80 -15.39
CA VAL A 70 4.55 -15.50 -16.67
C VAL A 70 5.38 -14.58 -17.58
N VAL A 71 6.44 -13.95 -17.08
CA VAL A 71 7.34 -13.12 -17.91
C VAL A 71 7.95 -13.91 -19.07
N THR A 72 8.11 -15.24 -18.91
CA THR A 72 8.59 -16.14 -19.97
C THR A 72 7.69 -16.19 -21.20
N GLU A 73 6.43 -15.79 -21.08
CA GLU A 73 5.46 -15.71 -22.17
C GLU A 73 5.58 -14.40 -22.99
N GLY A 74 6.54 -13.52 -22.66
CA GLY A 74 6.74 -12.27 -23.38
C GLY A 74 5.66 -11.22 -23.15
N VAL A 75 4.92 -11.32 -22.05
CA VAL A 75 3.82 -10.40 -21.70
C VAL A 75 4.28 -9.05 -21.18
N SER A 76 5.58 -8.92 -20.84
CA SER A 76 6.18 -7.68 -20.34
C SER A 76 7.08 -7.07 -21.41
N ALA A 77 7.00 -5.75 -21.58
CA ALA A 77 7.93 -4.99 -22.41
C ALA A 77 9.33 -4.86 -21.79
N TYR A 78 9.48 -5.18 -20.50
CA TYR A 78 10.74 -5.07 -19.77
C TYR A 78 11.20 -6.43 -19.26
N PRO A 79 12.52 -6.67 -19.23
CA PRO A 79 13.07 -7.88 -18.67
C PRO A 79 12.96 -7.91 -17.15
N GLN A 80 13.07 -9.10 -16.56
CA GLN A 80 12.86 -9.32 -15.12
C GLN A 80 13.87 -8.60 -14.22
N GLU A 81 15.07 -8.35 -14.73
CA GLU A 81 16.13 -7.61 -14.05
C GLU A 81 15.75 -6.16 -13.71
N VAL A 82 14.68 -5.64 -14.33
CA VAL A 82 14.14 -4.31 -14.00
C VAL A 82 13.53 -4.29 -12.60
N THR A 83 12.97 -5.40 -12.10
CA THR A 83 12.38 -5.45 -10.75
C THR A 83 13.36 -5.07 -9.66
N PRO A 84 14.52 -5.71 -9.49
CA PRO A 84 15.48 -5.32 -8.45
C PRO A 84 16.05 -3.92 -8.68
N ALA A 85 16.25 -3.48 -9.93
CA ALA A 85 16.71 -2.13 -10.24
C ALA A 85 15.69 -1.07 -9.82
N MET A 86 14.41 -1.30 -10.04
CA MET A 86 13.34 -0.42 -9.59
C MET A 86 13.24 -0.34 -8.09
N VAL A 87 13.37 -1.47 -7.39
CA VAL A 87 13.38 -1.49 -5.92
C VAL A 87 14.52 -0.64 -5.37
N GLN A 88 15.73 -0.78 -5.91
CA GLN A 88 16.85 0.09 -5.52
C GLN A 88 16.54 1.58 -5.80
N THR A 89 15.87 1.88 -6.90
CA THR A 89 15.47 3.25 -7.25
C THR A 89 14.42 3.80 -6.27
N PHE A 90 13.46 2.99 -5.84
CA PHE A 90 12.48 3.35 -4.81
C PHE A 90 13.16 3.66 -3.47
N LEU A 91 14.07 2.80 -3.04
CA LEU A 91 14.81 2.99 -1.79
C LEU A 91 15.70 4.23 -1.83
N ALA A 92 16.35 4.49 -2.96
CA ALA A 92 17.16 5.69 -3.17
C ALA A 92 16.34 6.97 -3.32
N GLY A 93 15.01 6.88 -3.41
CA GLY A 93 14.13 8.05 -3.52
C GLY A 93 14.06 8.67 -4.92
N GLY A 94 14.49 7.94 -5.98
CA GLY A 94 14.65 8.46 -7.33
C GLY A 94 13.47 8.22 -8.28
N ALA A 95 12.49 7.43 -7.90
CA ALA A 95 11.35 7.10 -8.76
C ALA A 95 10.24 8.16 -8.72
N GLY A 96 9.33 8.11 -9.69
CA GLY A 96 8.16 9.01 -9.75
C GLY A 96 7.29 8.95 -8.50
N ILE A 97 7.08 7.75 -7.93
CA ILE A 97 6.34 7.57 -6.69
C ILE A 97 6.98 8.34 -5.52
N ASN A 98 8.31 8.36 -5.44
CA ASN A 98 9.01 9.10 -4.40
C ASN A 98 8.82 10.61 -4.53
N ALA A 99 8.79 11.13 -5.77
CA ALA A 99 8.54 12.55 -6.02
C ALA A 99 7.13 12.95 -5.58
N ILE A 100 6.11 12.17 -5.96
CA ILE A 100 4.72 12.41 -5.59
C ILE A 100 4.51 12.25 -4.08
N SER A 101 5.13 11.22 -3.48
CA SER A 101 5.04 10.97 -2.03
C SER A 101 5.59 12.12 -1.21
N ARG A 102 6.73 12.68 -1.62
CA ARG A 102 7.29 13.88 -0.97
C ARG A 102 6.31 15.04 -1.02
N GLN A 103 5.63 15.24 -2.15
CA GLN A 103 4.65 16.33 -2.31
C GLN A 103 3.47 16.21 -1.33
N VAL A 104 3.03 14.99 -1.04
CA VAL A 104 1.88 14.74 -0.14
C VAL A 104 2.30 14.36 1.29
N GLY A 105 3.59 14.34 1.58
CA GLY A 105 4.13 13.97 2.90
C GLY A 105 3.86 12.50 3.26
N ALA A 106 4.04 11.58 2.31
CA ALA A 106 3.90 10.15 2.53
C ALA A 106 5.26 9.45 2.51
N ASP A 107 5.45 8.50 3.42
CA ASP A 107 6.61 7.61 3.41
C ASP A 107 6.43 6.47 2.39
N VAL A 108 7.50 6.11 1.70
CA VAL A 108 7.51 4.98 0.76
C VAL A 108 8.27 3.83 1.39
N TRP A 109 7.62 2.69 1.48
CA TRP A 109 8.16 1.42 1.97
C TRP A 109 8.10 0.38 0.85
N VAL A 110 9.09 -0.48 0.77
CA VAL A 110 9.10 -1.60 -0.18
C VAL A 110 9.04 -2.90 0.59
N VAL A 111 8.16 -3.79 0.18
CA VAL A 111 8.05 -5.14 0.72
C VAL A 111 8.47 -6.11 -0.38
N ASP A 112 9.57 -6.82 -0.16
CA ASP A 112 10.01 -7.89 -1.04
C ASP A 112 9.19 -9.15 -0.74
N MET A 113 8.19 -9.41 -1.60
CA MET A 113 7.30 -10.58 -1.53
C MET A 113 7.83 -11.77 -2.33
N GLY A 114 8.82 -11.56 -3.19
CA GLY A 114 9.33 -12.62 -4.04
C GLY A 114 10.16 -12.14 -5.23
N ILE A 115 11.08 -11.23 -5.03
CA ILE A 115 12.06 -10.84 -6.05
C ILE A 115 13.10 -11.97 -6.17
N ILE A 116 13.35 -12.48 -7.37
CA ILE A 116 14.22 -13.65 -7.56
C ILE A 116 15.64 -13.42 -7.02
N PRO A 117 16.38 -12.36 -7.41
CA PRO A 117 17.68 -12.12 -6.81
C PRO A 117 17.57 -11.61 -5.38
N GLN A 118 18.52 -11.98 -4.56
CA GLN A 118 18.66 -11.37 -3.25
C GLN A 118 19.12 -9.92 -3.40
N LEU A 119 18.36 -9.00 -2.79
CA LEU A 119 18.70 -7.58 -2.83
C LEU A 119 19.86 -7.30 -1.85
N ASP A 120 20.99 -6.86 -2.36
CA ASP A 120 22.03 -6.28 -1.52
C ASP A 120 21.73 -4.79 -1.32
N VAL A 121 21.17 -4.49 -0.15
CA VAL A 121 20.88 -3.10 0.28
C VAL A 121 21.77 -2.69 1.45
N SER A 122 22.74 -3.51 1.83
CA SER A 122 23.68 -3.24 2.91
C SER A 122 24.37 -1.89 2.68
N ASN A 123 24.27 -1.00 3.64
CA ASN A 123 24.84 0.35 3.59
C ASN A 123 24.31 1.26 2.48
N LYS A 124 23.14 0.94 1.87
CA LYS A 124 22.50 1.81 0.88
C LYS A 124 21.47 2.72 1.53
N GLN A 125 21.26 3.88 0.94
CA GLN A 125 20.22 4.82 1.36
C GLN A 125 18.85 4.15 1.29
N GLY A 126 18.04 4.29 2.35
CA GLY A 126 16.68 3.76 2.40
C GLY A 126 16.59 2.26 2.71
N ALA A 127 17.71 1.60 3.08
CA ALA A 127 17.71 0.19 3.46
C ALA A 127 16.74 -0.12 4.62
N ASP A 128 16.55 0.82 5.51
CA ASP A 128 15.60 0.78 6.63
C ASP A 128 14.12 0.76 6.19
N ARG A 129 13.85 1.05 4.92
CA ARG A 129 12.51 1.05 4.30
C ARG A 129 12.24 -0.19 3.45
N LEU A 130 13.15 -1.15 3.44
CA LEU A 130 12.93 -2.46 2.83
C LEU A 130 12.51 -3.47 3.90
N ILE A 131 11.35 -4.07 3.68
CA ILE A 131 10.83 -5.20 4.46
C ILE A 131 10.99 -6.45 3.60
N VAL A 132 11.66 -7.47 4.10
CA VAL A 132 11.88 -8.72 3.37
C VAL A 132 10.95 -9.79 3.92
N GLU A 133 9.90 -10.09 3.17
CA GLU A 133 8.86 -11.08 3.51
C GLU A 133 8.62 -11.99 2.30
N LYS A 134 9.70 -12.58 1.78
CA LYS A 134 9.63 -13.44 0.60
C LYS A 134 8.78 -14.68 0.86
N ILE A 135 7.73 -14.84 0.07
CA ILE A 135 6.95 -16.07 -0.01
C ILE A 135 7.72 -17.13 -0.83
N GLY A 136 8.43 -16.69 -1.86
CA GLY A 136 9.25 -17.53 -2.72
C GLY A 136 10.10 -16.69 -3.67
N ASN A 137 10.82 -17.35 -4.59
CA ASN A 137 11.61 -16.68 -5.62
C ASN A 137 10.74 -16.42 -6.87
N GLY A 138 9.81 -15.50 -6.75
CA GLY A 138 8.81 -15.21 -7.76
C GLY A 138 7.64 -16.21 -7.76
N THR A 139 6.64 -15.93 -8.57
CA THR A 139 5.52 -16.88 -8.78
C THR A 139 5.86 -17.91 -9.86
N ALA A 140 5.13 -19.04 -9.88
CA ALA A 140 5.13 -19.91 -11.02
C ALA A 140 4.46 -19.25 -12.24
N ASN A 141 4.68 -19.81 -13.44
CA ASN A 141 3.99 -19.37 -14.64
C ASN A 141 2.53 -19.87 -14.62
N PHE A 142 1.58 -18.96 -14.46
CA PHE A 142 0.16 -19.33 -14.35
C PHE A 142 -0.48 -19.80 -15.65
N THR A 143 0.24 -19.76 -16.78
CA THR A 143 -0.23 -20.41 -18.04
C THR A 143 -0.15 -21.94 -17.95
N SER A 144 0.71 -22.46 -17.07
CA SER A 144 0.94 -23.88 -16.87
C SER A 144 0.30 -24.46 -15.59
N GLY A 145 -0.24 -23.61 -14.71
CA GLY A 145 -0.84 -24.02 -13.44
C GLY A 145 -1.00 -22.84 -12.48
N PRO A 146 -1.38 -23.07 -11.23
CA PRO A 146 -1.48 -22.00 -10.23
C PRO A 146 -0.16 -21.25 -10.04
N ALA A 147 -0.23 -19.93 -9.89
CA ALA A 147 0.94 -19.09 -9.66
C ALA A 147 1.67 -19.39 -8.33
N MET A 148 0.93 -19.85 -7.34
CA MET A 148 1.42 -20.33 -6.04
C MET A 148 0.40 -21.25 -5.39
N SER A 149 0.76 -21.88 -4.30
CA SER A 149 -0.19 -22.68 -3.51
C SER A 149 -1.22 -21.76 -2.83
N ARG A 150 -2.35 -22.35 -2.43
CA ARG A 150 -3.37 -21.60 -1.69
C ARG A 150 -2.91 -21.18 -0.28
N GLN A 151 -1.92 -21.90 0.25
CA GLN A 151 -1.31 -21.60 1.54
C GLN A 151 -0.37 -20.40 1.45
N ASP A 152 0.30 -20.20 0.30
CA ASP A 152 1.23 -19.11 0.07
C ASP A 152 0.52 -17.81 -0.36
N ALA A 153 -0.73 -17.92 -0.84
CA ALA A 153 -1.56 -16.80 -1.28
C ALA A 153 -2.36 -16.19 -0.14
#